data_6472e4f6d8af9c0b33b206953a6c86ca
#
_entry.id   6472e4f6d8af9c0b33b206953a6c86ca
#
_cell.length_a   1.000
_cell.length_b   1.000
_cell.length_c   1.000
_cell.angle_alpha   90.00
_cell.angle_beta   90.00
_cell.angle_gamma   90.00
#
_symmetry.space_group_name_H-M   'P 1'
#
loop_
_entity.id
_entity.type
_entity.pdbx_description
1 polymer ?
#
loop_
_entity_poly.entity_id
_entity_poly.type
_entity_poly.pdbx_seq_one_letter_code
_entity_poly.pdbx_strand_id
1 'polypeptide(L)'
;MERFSPPHGNLFKAGDTYSLFETIRNDIKTTISRLDEDYIINVPEQDYHQYLIDKYSITCPTCLFDEKYIEDRKVLVSPEFHPRYWGVRQSVERNIFRLFIPFQGDNNLLRYRPSTYTLSGWSNFTLCQNHLYVDILSIDDDAEKIKREIASYISTLTRMLEFLSADIGTFNNDLPSYVKHTFSLYKEKALKNSQIRTELG
;
A
#
# COMPACT_ATOMS: atom_id res chain seq x y z
N MET A 1 -9.37 -24.62 -22.11
CA MET A 1 -10.16 -23.46 -21.66
C MET A 1 -9.93 -23.28 -20.17
N GLU A 2 -9.61 -22.09 -19.74
CA GLU A 2 -9.31 -21.74 -18.34
C GLU A 2 -10.59 -21.84 -17.49
N ARG A 3 -10.48 -22.35 -16.25
CA ARG A 3 -11.62 -22.37 -15.31
C ARG A 3 -11.64 -21.08 -14.51
N PHE A 4 -12.81 -20.51 -14.33
CA PHE A 4 -13.01 -19.37 -13.45
C PHE A 4 -12.66 -19.75 -12.01
N SER A 5 -11.83 -18.94 -11.39
CA SER A 5 -11.62 -18.91 -9.95
C SER A 5 -11.86 -17.46 -9.50
N PRO A 6 -12.67 -17.24 -8.47
CA PRO A 6 -12.84 -15.89 -7.92
C PRO A 6 -11.48 -15.27 -7.61
N PRO A 7 -11.26 -14.00 -7.95
CA PRO A 7 -9.98 -13.37 -7.69
C PRO A 7 -9.72 -13.34 -6.19
N HIS A 8 -8.64 -13.97 -5.76
CA HIS A 8 -8.07 -13.76 -4.43
C HIS A 8 -7.14 -12.55 -4.51
N GLY A 9 -7.73 -11.36 -4.61
CA GLY A 9 -6.97 -10.12 -4.63
C GLY A 9 -6.00 -10.03 -3.46
N ASN A 10 -4.86 -9.40 -3.66
CA ASN A 10 -3.80 -9.23 -2.65
C ASN A 10 -3.56 -7.76 -2.27
N LEU A 11 -4.39 -6.84 -2.80
CA LEU A 11 -4.37 -5.43 -2.45
C LEU A 11 -4.69 -5.26 -0.96
N PHE A 12 -3.90 -4.45 -0.24
CA PHE A 12 -4.10 -4.10 1.18
C PHE A 12 -4.15 -5.29 2.15
N LYS A 13 -3.41 -6.37 1.87
CA LYS A 13 -3.46 -7.61 2.68
C LYS A 13 -2.18 -7.94 3.46
N ALA A 14 -1.06 -7.21 3.27
CA ALA A 14 0.19 -7.52 3.97
C ALA A 14 0.25 -7.01 5.42
N GLY A 15 -0.59 -6.03 5.77
CA GLY A 15 -0.63 -5.40 7.08
C GLY A 15 -1.49 -4.14 7.04
N ASP A 16 -1.28 -3.25 7.99
CA ASP A 16 -1.87 -1.92 8.04
C ASP A 16 -0.80 -0.82 8.01
N THR A 17 -1.20 0.41 7.71
CA THR A 17 -0.31 1.57 7.67
C THR A 17 0.37 1.84 9.01
N TYR A 18 -0.29 1.52 10.13
CA TYR A 18 0.32 1.68 11.45
C TYR A 18 1.56 0.80 11.60
N SER A 19 1.46 -0.49 11.28
CA SER A 19 2.59 -1.42 11.37
C SER A 19 3.74 -1.04 10.43
N LEU A 20 3.43 -0.53 9.23
CA LEU A 20 4.41 0.01 8.30
C LEU A 20 5.15 1.21 8.90
N PHE A 21 4.42 2.18 9.44
CA PHE A 21 5.01 3.38 10.01
C PHE A 21 5.86 3.09 11.25
N GLU A 22 5.44 2.15 12.10
CA GLU A 22 6.26 1.70 13.23
C GLU A 22 7.56 1.01 12.76
N THR A 23 7.51 0.24 11.68
CA THR A 23 8.72 -0.34 11.08
C THR A 23 9.68 0.76 10.63
N ILE A 24 9.20 1.78 9.94
CA ILE A 24 10.02 2.92 9.49
C ILE A 24 10.60 3.69 10.67
N ARG A 25 9.80 3.95 11.72
CA ARG A 25 10.30 4.60 12.94
C ARG A 25 11.41 3.80 13.62
N ASN A 26 11.28 2.48 13.67
CA ASN A 26 12.31 1.60 14.21
C ASN A 26 13.58 1.60 13.35
N ASP A 27 13.44 1.69 12.02
CA ASP A 27 14.59 1.80 11.11
C ASP A 27 15.33 3.12 11.29
N ILE A 28 14.62 4.24 11.47
CA ILE A 28 15.21 5.55 11.81
C ILE A 28 16.00 5.45 13.12
N LYS A 29 15.36 4.91 14.16
CA LYS A 29 15.99 4.71 15.47
C LYS A 29 17.25 3.85 15.36
N THR A 30 17.18 2.76 14.61
CA THR A 30 18.31 1.85 14.38
C THR A 30 19.42 2.55 13.60
N THR A 31 19.08 3.32 12.58
CA THR A 31 20.05 4.10 11.79
C THR A 31 20.81 5.09 12.67
N ILE A 32 20.11 5.85 13.52
CA ILE A 32 20.73 6.83 14.43
C ILE A 32 21.55 6.09 15.52
N SER A 33 21.06 4.99 16.07
CA SER A 33 21.74 4.25 17.14
C SER A 33 23.07 3.62 16.73
N ARG A 34 23.29 3.44 15.43
CA ARG A 34 24.52 2.87 14.86
C ARG A 34 25.57 3.93 14.50
N LEU A 35 25.25 5.20 14.68
CA LEU A 35 26.23 6.25 14.45
C LEU A 35 27.33 6.19 15.50
N ASP A 36 28.56 6.51 15.08
CA ASP A 36 29.66 6.74 15.99
C ASP A 36 29.36 7.93 16.90
N GLU A 37 29.80 7.87 18.16
CA GLU A 37 29.53 8.93 19.15
C GLU A 37 30.17 10.26 18.76
N ASP A 38 31.37 10.23 18.23
CA ASP A 38 32.06 11.47 17.79
C ASP A 38 31.35 12.06 16.56
N TYR A 39 30.83 11.21 15.67
CA TYR A 39 30.05 11.66 14.52
C TYR A 39 28.74 12.32 14.95
N ILE A 40 27.94 11.68 15.83
CA ILE A 40 26.67 12.25 16.27
C ILE A 40 26.81 13.57 17.05
N ILE A 41 27.92 13.76 17.76
CA ILE A 41 28.22 15.01 18.48
C ILE A 41 28.50 16.14 17.50
N ASN A 42 29.25 15.89 16.42
CA ASN A 42 29.84 16.91 15.56
C ASN A 42 29.11 17.12 14.23
N VAL A 43 28.19 16.20 13.81
CA VAL A 43 27.50 16.33 12.55
C VAL A 43 26.59 17.57 12.54
N PRO A 44 26.48 18.31 11.41
CA PRO A 44 25.50 19.38 11.26
C PRO A 44 24.08 18.83 11.40
N GLU A 45 23.45 19.11 12.54
CA GLU A 45 22.14 18.48 12.89
C GLU A 45 21.07 18.71 11.83
N GLN A 46 20.97 19.95 11.32
CA GLN A 46 19.93 20.30 10.35
C GLN A 46 20.07 19.49 9.06
N ASP A 47 21.30 19.33 8.55
CA ASP A 47 21.59 18.61 7.32
C ASP A 47 21.29 17.11 7.50
N TYR A 48 21.69 16.57 8.67
CA TYR A 48 21.43 15.15 8.96
C TYR A 48 19.94 14.86 9.19
N HIS A 49 19.22 15.78 9.87
CA HIS A 49 17.77 15.67 10.00
C HIS A 49 17.10 15.68 8.62
N GLN A 50 17.48 16.62 7.75
CA GLN A 50 16.92 16.70 6.40
C GLN A 50 17.20 15.42 5.61
N TYR A 51 18.45 14.91 5.67
CA TYR A 51 18.80 13.64 5.05
C TYR A 51 17.89 12.47 5.51
N LEU A 52 17.61 12.37 6.82
CA LEU A 52 16.74 11.33 7.34
C LEU A 52 15.28 11.53 6.91
N ILE A 53 14.78 12.77 6.91
CA ILE A 53 13.45 13.11 6.46
C ILE A 53 13.30 12.72 4.98
N ASP A 54 14.22 13.11 4.12
CA ASP A 54 14.18 12.80 2.68
C ASP A 54 14.25 11.29 2.43
N LYS A 55 15.09 10.57 3.20
CA LYS A 55 15.27 9.14 3.10
C LYS A 55 14.02 8.33 3.49
N TYR A 56 13.28 8.79 4.50
CA TYR A 56 12.18 8.04 5.11
C TYR A 56 10.79 8.61 4.80
N SER A 57 10.71 9.73 4.09
CA SER A 57 9.45 10.25 3.57
C SER A 57 8.85 9.28 2.56
N ILE A 58 7.54 9.14 2.61
CA ILE A 58 6.79 8.21 1.77
C ILE A 58 5.99 9.01 0.73
N THR A 59 6.01 8.55 -0.52
CA THR A 59 5.15 9.09 -1.58
C THR A 59 4.01 8.11 -1.87
N CYS A 60 2.76 8.59 -1.80
CA CYS A 60 1.60 7.76 -2.09
C CYS A 60 1.60 7.35 -3.57
N PRO A 61 1.37 6.06 -3.89
CA PRO A 61 1.19 5.63 -5.27
C PRO A 61 -0.02 6.29 -5.92
N THR A 62 0.08 6.58 -7.21
CA THR A 62 -0.99 7.23 -7.99
C THR A 62 -1.53 6.26 -9.03
N CYS A 63 -2.82 5.93 -8.98
CA CYS A 63 -3.50 5.16 -10.01
C CYS A 63 -3.86 6.04 -11.21
N LEU A 64 -3.58 5.54 -12.41
CA LEU A 64 -3.81 6.22 -13.68
C LEU A 64 -5.17 5.80 -14.26
N PHE A 65 -6.25 6.30 -13.65
CA PHE A 65 -7.62 5.89 -14.00
C PHE A 65 -8.01 6.22 -15.44
N ASP A 66 -7.39 7.23 -16.05
CA ASP A 66 -7.63 7.60 -17.45
C ASP A 66 -6.95 6.63 -18.43
N GLU A 67 -5.91 5.91 -17.98
CA GLU A 67 -5.19 4.89 -18.76
C GLU A 67 -5.73 3.47 -18.52
N LYS A 68 -6.85 3.32 -17.80
CA LYS A 68 -7.48 2.02 -17.60
C LYS A 68 -7.94 1.41 -18.91
N TYR A 69 -7.83 0.10 -18.99
CA TYR A 69 -8.33 -0.66 -20.15
C TYR A 69 -8.96 -1.97 -19.71
N ILE A 70 -9.71 -2.58 -20.62
CA ILE A 70 -10.45 -3.81 -20.36
C ILE A 70 -10.02 -4.85 -21.40
N GLU A 71 -9.74 -6.05 -20.93
CA GLU A 71 -9.59 -7.25 -21.78
C GLU A 71 -10.72 -8.21 -21.48
N ASP A 72 -11.30 -8.78 -22.51
CA ASP A 72 -12.29 -9.84 -22.39
C ASP A 72 -11.68 -11.21 -22.66
N ARG A 73 -12.19 -12.21 -21.98
CA ARG A 73 -11.83 -13.61 -22.19
C ARG A 73 -12.95 -14.55 -21.81
N LYS A 74 -12.94 -15.72 -22.42
CA LYS A 74 -13.90 -16.78 -22.11
C LYS A 74 -13.32 -17.77 -21.09
N VAL A 75 -14.12 -18.11 -20.11
CA VAL A 75 -13.77 -19.07 -19.06
C VAL A 75 -14.91 -20.05 -18.80
N LEU A 76 -14.58 -21.22 -18.28
CA LEU A 76 -15.55 -22.17 -17.77
C LEU A 76 -15.87 -21.82 -16.31
N VAL A 77 -17.12 -21.49 -16.05
CA VAL A 77 -17.62 -21.14 -14.73
C VAL A 77 -18.38 -22.33 -14.14
N SER A 78 -17.95 -22.75 -12.95
CA SER A 78 -18.62 -23.82 -12.21
C SER A 78 -20.02 -23.40 -11.76
N PRO A 79 -20.98 -24.37 -11.64
CA PRO A 79 -22.36 -24.07 -11.25
C PRO A 79 -22.49 -23.29 -9.93
N GLU A 80 -21.58 -23.47 -9.02
CA GLU A 80 -21.52 -22.78 -7.71
C GLU A 80 -21.40 -21.27 -7.81
N PHE A 81 -20.84 -20.75 -8.91
CA PHE A 81 -20.71 -19.31 -9.19
C PHE A 81 -21.90 -18.74 -9.98
N HIS A 82 -22.94 -19.58 -10.24
CA HIS A 82 -24.15 -19.22 -10.97
C HIS A 82 -25.38 -19.28 -10.07
N PRO A 83 -25.69 -18.28 -9.25
CA PRO A 83 -26.81 -18.34 -8.31
C PRO A 83 -28.19 -18.63 -8.98
N ARG A 84 -28.33 -18.28 -10.26
CA ARG A 84 -29.55 -18.41 -11.02
C ARG A 84 -29.76 -19.81 -11.67
N TYR A 85 -28.76 -20.69 -11.62
CA TYR A 85 -28.78 -21.99 -12.26
C TYR A 85 -28.72 -23.15 -11.25
N TRP A 86 -29.44 -23.00 -10.16
CA TRP A 86 -29.63 -24.10 -9.20
C TRP A 86 -30.16 -25.33 -9.92
N GLY A 87 -29.35 -26.36 -10.09
CA GLY A 87 -29.66 -27.58 -10.79
C GLY A 87 -28.84 -27.85 -12.06
N VAL A 88 -28.08 -26.89 -12.56
CA VAL A 88 -27.10 -27.10 -13.63
C VAL A 88 -25.89 -27.80 -13.05
N ARG A 89 -25.64 -29.03 -13.48
CA ARG A 89 -24.52 -29.86 -13.00
C ARG A 89 -23.23 -29.68 -13.82
N GLN A 90 -23.23 -28.80 -14.82
CA GLN A 90 -22.11 -28.63 -15.75
C GLN A 90 -21.60 -27.21 -15.71
N SER A 91 -20.27 -27.08 -15.90
CA SER A 91 -19.66 -25.76 -16.09
C SER A 91 -20.11 -25.11 -17.38
N VAL A 92 -20.37 -23.82 -17.37
CA VAL A 92 -20.88 -23.05 -18.52
C VAL A 92 -19.80 -22.04 -18.95
N GLU A 93 -19.62 -21.88 -20.25
CA GLU A 93 -18.74 -20.84 -20.81
C GLU A 93 -19.34 -19.45 -20.56
N ARG A 94 -18.53 -18.52 -20.03
CA ARG A 94 -18.92 -17.14 -19.75
C ARG A 94 -17.80 -16.18 -20.10
N ASN A 95 -18.17 -14.93 -20.37
CA ASN A 95 -17.21 -13.85 -20.57
C ASN A 95 -16.79 -13.30 -19.21
N ILE A 96 -15.48 -13.09 -19.06
CA ILE A 96 -14.89 -12.26 -17.99
C ILE A 96 -14.35 -11.01 -18.63
N PHE A 97 -14.59 -9.88 -18.00
CA PHE A 97 -14.01 -8.60 -18.32
C PHE A 97 -12.97 -8.27 -17.24
N ARG A 98 -11.69 -8.30 -17.61
CA ARG A 98 -10.60 -7.92 -16.71
C ARG A 98 -10.32 -6.43 -16.86
N LEU A 99 -10.63 -5.68 -15.81
CA LEU A 99 -10.28 -4.25 -15.72
C LEU A 99 -8.86 -4.12 -15.22
N PHE A 100 -8.01 -3.47 -16.01
CA PHE A 100 -6.64 -3.09 -15.63
C PHE A 100 -6.57 -1.61 -15.29
N ILE A 101 -5.86 -1.29 -14.22
CA ILE A 101 -5.62 0.08 -13.78
C ILE A 101 -4.11 0.22 -13.54
N PRO A 102 -3.37 0.90 -14.45
CA PRO A 102 -1.97 1.20 -14.25
C PRO A 102 -1.77 2.12 -13.04
N PHE A 103 -0.60 2.06 -12.42
CA PHE A 103 -0.22 3.00 -11.36
C PHE A 103 1.28 3.32 -11.42
N GLN A 104 1.65 4.42 -10.76
CA GLN A 104 3.01 4.88 -10.56
C GLN A 104 3.34 4.95 -9.08
N GLY A 105 4.61 4.75 -8.73
CA GLY A 105 5.08 4.78 -7.34
C GLY A 105 5.41 3.40 -6.78
N ASP A 106 5.63 3.33 -5.47
CA ASP A 106 6.02 2.09 -4.80
C ASP A 106 4.80 1.16 -4.61
N ASN A 107 4.83 0.03 -5.29
CA ASN A 107 3.77 -0.98 -5.19
C ASN A 107 3.66 -1.62 -3.80
N ASN A 108 4.72 -1.58 -2.99
CA ASN A 108 4.67 -2.15 -1.65
C ASN A 108 3.67 -1.43 -0.76
N LEU A 109 3.50 -0.12 -0.94
CA LEU A 109 2.52 0.68 -0.17
C LEU A 109 1.08 0.21 -0.40
N LEU A 110 0.77 -0.26 -1.60
CA LEU A 110 -0.54 -0.82 -1.94
C LEU A 110 -0.83 -2.18 -1.30
N ARG A 111 0.11 -2.73 -0.56
CA ARG A 111 -0.09 -3.96 0.23
C ARG A 111 -0.58 -3.68 1.65
N TYR A 112 -0.43 -2.43 2.15
CA TYR A 112 -0.81 -2.04 3.50
C TYR A 112 -2.16 -1.35 3.50
N ARG A 113 -3.04 -1.85 4.36
CA ARG A 113 -4.39 -1.32 4.51
C ARG A 113 -4.36 0.02 5.26
N PRO A 114 -5.06 1.05 4.76
CA PRO A 114 -5.22 2.32 5.48
C PRO A 114 -5.86 2.11 6.86
N SER A 115 -5.62 3.06 7.78
CA SER A 115 -6.22 3.08 9.13
C SER A 115 -7.76 3.17 9.06
N THR A 116 -8.27 3.92 8.08
CA THR A 116 -9.68 3.97 7.72
C THR A 116 -9.88 3.18 6.43
N TYR A 117 -10.91 2.32 6.37
CA TYR A 117 -11.17 1.52 5.18
C TYR A 117 -12.66 1.17 5.05
N THR A 118 -13.07 0.83 3.82
CA THR A 118 -14.39 0.28 3.53
C THR A 118 -14.37 -1.23 3.61
N LEU A 119 -15.48 -1.86 4.01
CA LEU A 119 -15.55 -3.32 4.18
C LEU A 119 -15.72 -4.11 2.88
N SER A 120 -15.95 -3.44 1.73
CA SER A 120 -16.32 -4.10 0.48
C SER A 120 -15.52 -3.62 -0.73
N GLY A 121 -15.33 -4.52 -1.69
CA GLY A 121 -14.90 -4.22 -3.06
C GLY A 121 -13.40 -4.20 -3.32
N TRP A 122 -12.57 -3.63 -2.45
CA TRP A 122 -11.12 -3.53 -2.64
C TRP A 122 -10.38 -4.88 -2.60
N SER A 123 -10.93 -5.85 -1.88
CA SER A 123 -10.30 -7.16 -1.69
C SER A 123 -10.25 -8.00 -2.97
N ASN A 124 -10.95 -7.60 -4.02
CA ASN A 124 -10.99 -8.30 -5.30
C ASN A 124 -9.87 -7.87 -6.25
N PHE A 125 -9.21 -6.74 -5.97
CA PHE A 125 -8.09 -6.31 -6.80
C PHE A 125 -6.85 -7.15 -6.57
N THR A 126 -6.22 -7.55 -7.66
CA THR A 126 -4.90 -8.17 -7.67
C THR A 126 -3.86 -7.13 -8.03
N LEU A 127 -2.84 -7.00 -7.16
CA LEU A 127 -1.70 -6.12 -7.34
C LEU A 127 -0.62 -6.84 -8.14
N CYS A 128 -0.25 -6.29 -9.27
CA CYS A 128 0.91 -6.67 -10.09
C CYS A 128 2.03 -5.63 -9.95
N GLN A 129 3.10 -5.79 -10.73
CA GLN A 129 4.27 -4.92 -10.61
C GLN A 129 3.96 -3.44 -10.88
N ASN A 130 3.14 -3.16 -11.91
CA ASN A 130 2.85 -1.80 -12.39
C ASN A 130 1.37 -1.55 -12.69
N HIS A 131 0.48 -2.49 -12.31
CA HIS A 131 -0.95 -2.35 -12.49
C HIS A 131 -1.73 -3.13 -11.44
N LEU A 132 -2.96 -2.72 -11.24
CA LEU A 132 -4.00 -3.46 -10.53
C LEU A 132 -4.93 -4.08 -11.54
N TYR A 133 -5.49 -5.25 -11.24
CA TYR A 133 -6.60 -5.76 -12.02
C TYR A 133 -7.69 -6.39 -11.16
N VAL A 134 -8.90 -6.40 -11.70
CA VAL A 134 -10.06 -7.12 -11.15
C VAL A 134 -10.84 -7.80 -12.26
N ASP A 135 -11.30 -9.02 -12.01
CA ASP A 135 -12.12 -9.78 -12.94
C ASP A 135 -13.60 -9.57 -12.64
N ILE A 136 -14.37 -9.22 -13.66
CA ILE A 136 -15.80 -9.01 -13.62
C ILE A 136 -16.45 -10.11 -14.44
N LEU A 137 -17.20 -11.00 -13.78
CA LEU A 137 -17.88 -12.10 -14.43
C LEU A 137 -19.21 -11.62 -15.02
N SER A 138 -19.35 -11.70 -16.34
CA SER A 138 -20.63 -11.45 -17.01
C SER A 138 -21.50 -12.70 -16.99
N ILE A 139 -22.63 -12.63 -16.31
CA ILE A 139 -23.61 -13.72 -16.29
C ILE A 139 -24.68 -13.53 -17.37
N ASP A 140 -25.09 -12.29 -17.58
CA ASP A 140 -26.25 -11.94 -18.41
C ASP A 140 -25.85 -11.17 -19.69
N ASP A 141 -24.56 -10.98 -19.94
CA ASP A 141 -24.00 -10.16 -21.03
C ASP A 141 -24.57 -8.72 -21.11
N ASP A 142 -24.96 -8.19 -19.92
CA ASP A 142 -25.52 -6.85 -19.77
C ASP A 142 -24.39 -5.82 -19.62
N ALA A 143 -24.12 -5.07 -20.67
CA ALA A 143 -23.07 -4.04 -20.70
C ALA A 143 -23.29 -2.94 -19.65
N GLU A 144 -24.53 -2.54 -19.36
CA GLU A 144 -24.80 -1.50 -18.38
C GLU A 144 -24.55 -1.98 -16.94
N LYS A 145 -24.76 -3.24 -16.67
CA LYS A 145 -24.41 -3.87 -15.40
C LYS A 145 -22.89 -3.92 -15.22
N ILE A 146 -22.15 -4.32 -16.26
CA ILE A 146 -20.68 -4.35 -16.23
C ILE A 146 -20.12 -2.94 -16.02
N LYS A 147 -20.62 -1.92 -16.71
CA LYS A 147 -20.20 -0.51 -16.51
C LYS A 147 -20.44 -0.03 -15.07
N ARG A 148 -21.59 -0.37 -14.48
CA ARG A 148 -21.88 -0.01 -13.09
C ARG A 148 -20.96 -0.71 -12.11
N GLU A 149 -20.60 -1.95 -12.37
CA GLU A 149 -19.65 -2.70 -11.54
C GLU A 149 -18.24 -2.12 -11.63
N ILE A 150 -17.77 -1.80 -12.84
CA ILE A 150 -16.51 -1.08 -13.06
C ILE A 150 -16.48 0.25 -12.30
N ALA A 151 -17.54 1.05 -12.42
CA ALA A 151 -17.63 2.34 -11.71
C ALA A 151 -17.59 2.16 -10.18
N SER A 152 -18.23 1.12 -9.67
CA SER A 152 -18.20 0.75 -8.25
C SER A 152 -16.81 0.38 -7.78
N TYR A 153 -16.08 -0.45 -8.54
CA TYR A 153 -14.69 -0.82 -8.24
C TYR A 153 -13.77 0.40 -8.24
N ILE A 154 -13.86 1.25 -9.27
CA ILE A 154 -13.06 2.48 -9.35
C ILE A 154 -13.36 3.40 -8.16
N SER A 155 -14.63 3.65 -7.84
CA SER A 155 -15.02 4.48 -6.70
C SER A 155 -14.48 3.95 -5.38
N THR A 156 -14.57 2.64 -5.15
CA THR A 156 -14.06 2.01 -3.94
C THR A 156 -12.54 2.12 -3.85
N LEU A 157 -11.82 1.87 -4.96
CA LEU A 157 -10.37 1.98 -5.00
C LEU A 157 -9.92 3.43 -4.78
N THR A 158 -10.55 4.40 -5.43
CA THR A 158 -10.25 5.83 -5.23
C THR A 158 -10.36 6.20 -3.76
N ARG A 159 -11.45 5.82 -3.11
CA ARG A 159 -11.66 6.12 -1.68
C ARG A 159 -10.59 5.46 -0.79
N MET A 160 -10.18 4.24 -1.08
CA MET A 160 -9.12 3.57 -0.33
C MET A 160 -7.77 4.25 -0.51
N LEU A 161 -7.47 4.76 -1.72
CA LEU A 161 -6.25 5.52 -1.99
C LEU A 161 -6.26 6.90 -1.31
N GLU A 162 -7.41 7.54 -1.21
CA GLU A 162 -7.58 8.78 -0.43
C GLU A 162 -7.26 8.55 1.06
N PHE A 163 -7.74 7.46 1.65
CA PHE A 163 -7.42 7.10 3.03
C PHE A 163 -5.93 6.78 3.20
N LEU A 164 -5.34 6.03 2.26
CA LEU A 164 -3.90 5.75 2.27
C LEU A 164 -3.07 7.04 2.19
N SER A 165 -3.46 7.95 1.30
CA SER A 165 -2.80 9.26 1.13
C SER A 165 -2.90 10.11 2.39
N ALA A 166 -4.04 10.10 3.08
CA ALA A 166 -4.23 10.81 4.34
C ALA A 166 -3.33 10.25 5.46
N ASP A 167 -3.23 8.92 5.59
CA ASP A 167 -2.34 8.28 6.56
C ASP A 167 -0.87 8.64 6.29
N ILE A 168 -0.43 8.55 5.02
CA ILE A 168 0.93 8.91 4.59
C ILE A 168 1.20 10.39 4.85
N GLY A 169 0.24 11.27 4.54
CA GLY A 169 0.35 12.70 4.83
C GLY A 169 0.56 12.98 6.32
N THR A 170 -0.20 12.32 7.18
CA THR A 170 -0.05 12.41 8.64
C THR A 170 1.34 11.94 9.08
N PHE A 171 1.78 10.77 8.59
CA PHE A 171 3.10 10.24 8.91
C PHE A 171 4.24 11.20 8.48
N ASN A 172 4.19 11.70 7.24
CA ASN A 172 5.23 12.63 6.73
C ASN A 172 5.24 13.95 7.50
N ASN A 173 4.10 14.44 7.95
CA ASN A 173 4.01 15.66 8.77
C ASN A 173 4.63 15.47 10.16
N ASP A 174 4.51 14.28 10.74
CA ASP A 174 5.06 13.95 12.05
C ASP A 174 6.57 13.59 12.00
N LEU A 175 7.04 13.14 10.83
CA LEU A 175 8.39 12.61 10.64
C LEU A 175 9.51 13.58 11.08
N PRO A 176 9.48 14.90 10.74
CA PRO A 176 10.51 15.83 11.18
C PRO A 176 10.65 15.92 12.70
N SER A 177 9.53 15.95 13.41
CA SER A 177 9.51 16.00 14.87
C SER A 177 10.05 14.71 15.48
N TYR A 178 9.69 13.56 14.90
CA TYR A 178 10.18 12.26 15.34
C TYR A 178 11.71 12.12 15.12
N VAL A 179 12.21 12.51 13.94
CA VAL A 179 13.64 12.49 13.63
C VAL A 179 14.43 13.36 14.60
N LYS A 180 13.99 14.61 14.79
CA LYS A 180 14.63 15.56 15.69
C LYS A 180 14.68 15.03 17.13
N HIS A 181 13.55 14.56 17.63
CA HIS A 181 13.48 14.02 19.01
C HIS A 181 14.40 12.81 19.17
N THR A 182 14.32 11.86 18.25
CA THR A 182 15.13 10.64 18.32
C THR A 182 16.62 10.97 18.25
N PHE A 183 17.04 11.86 17.35
CA PHE A 183 18.43 12.28 17.22
C PHE A 183 18.94 12.95 18.51
N SER A 184 18.16 13.88 19.09
CA SER A 184 18.51 14.58 20.34
C SER A 184 18.77 13.62 21.48
N LEU A 185 17.92 12.58 21.65
CA LEU A 185 18.11 11.55 22.68
C LEU A 185 19.45 10.82 22.57
N TYR A 186 19.84 10.44 21.35
CA TYR A 186 21.11 9.74 21.12
C TYR A 186 22.31 10.68 21.26
N LYS A 187 22.18 11.94 20.83
CA LYS A 187 23.22 12.95 20.99
C LYS A 187 23.47 13.27 22.46
N GLU A 188 22.44 13.45 23.26
CA GLU A 188 22.55 13.64 24.71
C GLU A 188 23.28 12.49 25.38
N LYS A 189 22.96 11.24 24.99
CA LYS A 189 23.65 10.06 25.47
C LYS A 189 25.13 10.05 25.09
N ALA A 190 25.46 10.38 23.84
CA ALA A 190 26.85 10.44 23.36
C ALA A 190 27.66 11.51 24.09
N LEU A 191 27.09 12.73 24.29
CA LEU A 191 27.72 13.80 25.07
C LEU A 191 28.02 13.38 26.51
N LYS A 192 27.05 12.72 27.16
CA LYS A 192 27.22 12.22 28.52
C LYS A 192 28.33 11.17 28.62
N ASN A 193 28.40 10.24 27.67
CA ASN A 193 29.47 9.25 27.61
C ASN A 193 30.84 9.89 27.37
N SER A 194 30.91 10.91 26.50
CA SER A 194 32.13 11.67 26.24
C SER A 194 32.64 12.41 27.49
N GLN A 195 31.71 13.04 28.24
CA GLN A 195 32.07 13.70 29.52
C GLN A 195 32.65 12.70 30.53
N ILE A 196 32.00 11.56 30.73
CA ILE A 196 32.46 10.50 31.63
C ILE A 196 33.88 10.04 31.24
N ARG A 197 34.12 9.81 29.94
CA ARG A 197 35.47 9.43 29.48
C ARG A 197 36.53 10.48 29.77
N THR A 198 36.17 11.75 29.61
CA THR A 198 37.10 12.86 29.93
C THR A 198 37.40 12.97 31.43
N GLU A 199 36.44 12.66 32.28
CA GLU A 199 36.61 12.69 33.75
C GLU A 199 37.43 11.49 34.28
N LEU A 200 37.40 10.37 33.56
CA LEU A 200 38.11 9.16 33.98
C LEU A 200 39.56 9.08 33.49
N GLY A 201 39.99 9.97 32.61
CA GLY A 201 41.38 10.08 32.17
C GLY A 201 41.73 9.60 30.83
#